data_3de9aa563b4de3d4a7f195220dce5a8b
#
_entry.id   3de9aa563b4de3d4a7f195220dce5a8b
#
_cell.length_a   1.000
_cell.length_b   1.000
_cell.length_c   1.000
_cell.angle_alpha   90.00
_cell.angle_beta   90.00
_cell.angle_gamma   90.00
#
_symmetry.space_group_name_H-M   'P 1'
#
loop_
_entity.id
_entity.type
_entity.pdbx_description
1 polymer ?
#
loop_
_entity_poly.entity_id
_entity_poly.type
_entity_poly.pdbx_seq_one_letter_code
_entity_poly.pdbx_strand_id
1 'polypeptide(L)'
;MTTLSLDLHSSGQTVTVAPGDRLELRLEENPTTGFRWYIENDKNDVLILEHDAFTHVHDGVSGSGGTRDLVFKVAKQGQITLRASYRRSWETQKPPHGTFELTVTAK
;
A
#
# COMPACT_ATOMS: atom_id res chain seq x y z
N MET A 1 -2.32 -6.99 20.13
CA MET A 1 -2.62 -6.26 18.88
C MET A 1 -1.39 -5.45 18.49
N THR A 2 -0.86 -5.68 17.31
CA THR A 2 0.40 -5.09 16.86
C THR A 2 0.16 -4.31 15.56
N THR A 3 0.87 -3.20 15.41
CA THR A 3 0.88 -2.45 14.16
C THR A 3 2.27 -2.57 13.55
N LEU A 4 2.33 -3.07 12.32
CA LEU A 4 3.57 -3.24 11.58
C LEU A 4 3.68 -2.12 10.54
N SER A 5 4.76 -1.36 10.59
CA SER A 5 4.99 -0.25 9.65
C SER A 5 5.83 -0.73 8.49
N LEU A 6 5.35 -0.47 7.28
CA LEU A 6 5.93 -0.94 6.04
C LEU A 6 6.10 0.23 5.06
N ASP A 7 7.07 0.09 4.15
CA ASP A 7 7.30 1.07 3.09
C ASP A 7 7.70 0.35 1.80
N LEU A 8 8.11 1.11 0.79
CA LEU A 8 8.50 0.52 -0.50
C LEU A 8 9.65 -0.48 -0.38
N HIS A 9 10.53 -0.30 0.60
CA HIS A 9 11.64 -1.23 0.84
C HIS A 9 11.18 -2.59 1.36
N SER A 10 9.93 -2.68 1.82
CA SER A 10 9.34 -3.95 2.28
C SER A 10 8.86 -4.81 1.11
N SER A 11 8.88 -4.29 -0.12
CA SER A 11 8.43 -5.04 -1.29
C SER A 11 9.28 -6.31 -1.48
N GLY A 12 8.60 -7.41 -1.77
CA GLY A 12 9.25 -8.71 -1.94
C GLY A 12 9.42 -9.49 -0.65
N GLN A 13 9.07 -8.92 0.48
CA GLN A 13 9.21 -9.60 1.78
C GLN A 13 7.96 -10.41 2.12
N THR A 14 8.12 -11.28 3.10
CA THR A 14 7.02 -12.03 3.72
C THR A 14 6.95 -11.64 5.19
N VAL A 15 5.77 -11.25 5.65
CA VAL A 15 5.54 -10.91 7.05
C VAL A 15 4.55 -11.87 7.67
N THR A 16 4.74 -12.17 8.95
CA THR A 16 3.84 -13.02 9.72
C THR A 16 3.13 -12.18 10.76
N VAL A 17 1.82 -12.25 10.76
CA VAL A 17 0.95 -11.46 11.63
C VAL A 17 -0.15 -12.34 12.20
N ALA A 18 -1.01 -11.76 13.02
CA ALA A 18 -2.17 -12.44 13.62
C ALA A 18 -3.43 -11.62 13.38
N PRO A 19 -4.61 -12.27 13.36
CA PRO A 19 -5.87 -11.51 13.28
C PRO A 19 -5.95 -10.46 14.39
N GLY A 20 -6.40 -9.27 14.03
CA GLY A 20 -6.43 -8.12 14.92
C GLY A 20 -5.25 -7.18 14.77
N ASP A 21 -4.16 -7.64 14.18
CA ASP A 21 -3.02 -6.78 13.88
C ASP A 21 -3.35 -5.81 12.76
N ARG A 22 -2.54 -4.76 12.63
CA ARG A 22 -2.66 -3.78 11.56
C ARG A 22 -1.35 -3.64 10.80
N LEU A 23 -1.47 -3.37 9.51
CA LEU A 23 -0.35 -3.06 8.63
C LEU A 23 -0.50 -1.61 8.18
N GLU A 24 0.50 -0.78 8.48
CA GLU A 24 0.58 0.59 7.98
C GLU A 24 1.58 0.61 6.84
N LEU A 25 1.09 0.90 5.64
CA LEU A 25 1.92 0.97 4.45
C LEU A 25 2.02 2.42 4.00
N ARG A 26 3.26 2.91 3.87
CA ARG A 26 3.53 4.26 3.41
C ARG A 26 4.33 4.21 2.12
N LEU A 27 3.74 4.77 1.07
CA LEU A 27 4.34 4.79 -0.26
C LEU A 27 4.44 6.22 -0.75
N GLU A 28 5.59 6.58 -1.31
CA GLU A 28 5.76 7.90 -1.91
C GLU A 28 4.88 8.02 -3.14
N GLU A 29 4.23 9.16 -3.30
CA GLU A 29 3.31 9.40 -4.40
C GLU A 29 3.42 10.87 -4.83
N ASN A 30 3.44 11.09 -6.14
CA ASN A 30 3.42 12.44 -6.71
C ASN A 30 2.20 12.60 -7.62
N PRO A 31 1.08 13.11 -7.10
CA PRO A 31 -0.15 13.21 -7.88
C PRO A 31 -0.10 14.30 -8.95
N THR A 32 0.87 15.23 -8.91
CA THR A 32 0.96 16.28 -9.92
C THR A 32 1.22 15.73 -11.33
N THR A 33 1.78 14.52 -11.43
CA THR A 33 2.02 13.84 -12.69
C THR A 33 0.91 12.85 -13.05
N GLY A 34 -0.14 12.76 -12.23
CA GLY A 34 -1.24 11.82 -12.43
C GLY A 34 -0.99 10.42 -11.92
N PHE A 35 0.20 10.14 -11.41
CA PHE A 35 0.53 8.83 -10.86
C PHE A 35 -0.07 8.66 -9.46
N ARG A 36 -0.56 7.44 -9.22
CA ARG A 36 -1.16 7.09 -7.95
C ARG A 36 -0.96 5.59 -7.67
N TRP A 37 -0.89 5.23 -6.40
CA TRP A 37 -0.86 3.84 -6.00
C TRP A 37 -2.27 3.25 -5.99
N TYR A 38 -2.42 2.10 -6.66
CA TYR A 38 -3.67 1.34 -6.69
C TYR A 38 -3.42 -0.03 -6.10
N ILE A 39 -4.29 -0.44 -5.19
CA ILE A 39 -4.25 -1.79 -4.63
C ILE A 39 -4.96 -2.71 -5.62
N GLU A 40 -4.24 -3.69 -6.15
CA GLU A 40 -4.74 -4.56 -7.21
C GLU A 40 -5.66 -5.66 -6.69
N ASN A 41 -5.49 -6.08 -5.43
CA ASN A 41 -6.26 -7.17 -4.86
C ASN A 41 -6.84 -6.82 -3.49
N ASP A 42 -7.52 -5.68 -3.42
CA ASP A 42 -8.12 -5.20 -2.18
C ASP A 42 -9.35 -6.01 -1.74
N LYS A 43 -9.90 -6.82 -2.63
CA LYS A 43 -11.08 -7.65 -2.33
C LYS A 43 -10.62 -9.04 -1.89
N ASN A 44 -10.26 -9.17 -0.64
CA ASN A 44 -9.86 -10.44 -0.05
C ASN A 44 -10.39 -10.52 1.38
N ASP A 45 -10.30 -11.71 1.96
CA ASP A 45 -10.84 -11.97 3.29
C ASP A 45 -9.84 -11.73 4.41
N VAL A 46 -8.55 -11.70 4.10
CA VAL A 46 -7.50 -11.66 5.11
C VAL A 46 -7.20 -10.24 5.54
N LEU A 47 -7.11 -9.33 4.59
CA LEU A 47 -6.79 -7.92 4.85
C LEU A 47 -7.96 -7.03 4.45
N ILE A 48 -8.34 -6.14 5.36
CA ILE A 48 -9.37 -5.14 5.10
C ILE A 48 -8.73 -3.77 5.12
N LEU A 49 -8.88 -3.02 4.04
CA LEU A 49 -8.37 -1.64 3.97
C LEU A 49 -9.27 -0.75 4.82
N GLU A 50 -8.69 -0.18 5.88
CA GLU A 50 -9.42 0.69 6.80
C GLU A 50 -9.17 2.17 6.55
N HIS A 51 -8.00 2.51 5.96
CA HIS A 51 -7.63 3.90 5.78
C HIS A 51 -6.79 4.02 4.51
N ASP A 52 -7.11 5.04 3.71
CA ASP A 52 -6.40 5.36 2.48
C ASP A 52 -6.40 6.88 2.35
N ALA A 53 -5.27 7.50 2.58
CA ALA A 53 -5.17 8.96 2.54
C ALA A 53 -3.83 9.38 1.95
N PHE A 54 -3.84 10.54 1.29
CA PHE A 54 -2.65 11.16 0.77
C PHE A 54 -2.31 12.39 1.61
N THR A 55 -1.04 12.49 2.01
CA THR A 55 -0.53 13.61 2.79
C THR A 55 0.56 14.32 2.00
N HIS A 56 0.41 15.60 1.77
CA HIS A 56 1.44 16.42 1.13
C HIS A 56 2.62 16.62 2.07
N VAL A 57 3.81 16.59 1.50
CA VAL A 57 5.01 17.02 2.21
C VAL A 57 5.11 18.55 2.05
N HIS A 58 5.01 19.28 3.17
CA HIS A 58 5.11 20.74 3.17
C HIS A 58 6.56 21.16 3.37
N ASP A 59 7.33 21.16 2.30
CA ASP A 59 8.72 21.60 2.32
C ASP A 59 8.93 22.97 1.68
N GLY A 60 7.85 23.63 1.30
CA GLY A 60 7.90 24.92 0.65
C GLY A 60 8.19 24.85 -0.84
N VAL A 61 8.33 23.66 -1.41
CA VAL A 61 8.58 23.48 -2.83
C VAL A 61 7.29 23.11 -3.54
N SER A 62 6.92 23.92 -4.53
CA SER A 62 5.74 23.67 -5.35
C SER A 62 5.95 22.41 -6.20
N GLY A 63 4.95 21.55 -6.24
CA GLY A 63 5.00 20.31 -7.04
C GLY A 63 5.74 19.16 -6.39
N SER A 64 6.17 19.31 -5.14
CA SER A 64 6.74 18.18 -4.40
C SER A 64 5.63 17.18 -4.12
N GLY A 65 6.00 15.91 -4.04
CA GLY A 65 5.06 14.83 -3.77
C GLY A 65 4.65 14.75 -2.31
N GLY A 66 4.19 13.60 -1.92
CA GLY A 66 3.79 13.31 -0.56
C GLY A 66 3.81 11.83 -0.31
N THR A 67 2.99 11.41 0.63
CA THR A 67 2.92 10.02 1.06
C THR A 67 1.48 9.53 1.01
N ARG A 68 1.29 8.37 0.40
CA ARG A 68 0.03 7.63 0.48
C ARG A 68 0.09 6.72 1.69
N ASP A 69 -0.81 6.93 2.63
CA ASP A 69 -0.89 6.13 3.85
C ASP A 69 -2.06 5.16 3.73
N LEU A 70 -1.76 3.87 3.83
CA LEU A 70 -2.73 2.79 3.75
C LEU A 70 -2.66 2.00 5.04
N VAL A 71 -3.80 1.76 5.67
CA VAL A 71 -3.87 0.92 6.87
C VAL A 71 -4.79 -0.26 6.58
N PHE A 72 -4.25 -1.45 6.77
CA PHE A 72 -4.99 -2.69 6.63
C PHE A 72 -5.14 -3.35 7.99
N LYS A 73 -6.33 -3.85 8.26
CA LYS A 73 -6.57 -4.71 9.42
C LYS A 73 -6.48 -6.17 8.99
N VAL A 74 -5.79 -6.98 9.77
CA VAL A 74 -5.76 -8.43 9.57
C VAL A 74 -7.06 -8.98 10.14
N ALA A 75 -7.96 -9.42 9.25
CA ALA A 75 -9.32 -9.79 9.63
C ALA A 75 -9.44 -11.24 10.05
N LYS A 76 -8.67 -12.13 9.43
CA LYS A 76 -8.70 -13.55 9.75
C LYS A 76 -7.43 -14.24 9.31
N GLN A 77 -7.27 -15.50 9.70
CA GLN A 77 -6.14 -16.32 9.31
C GLN A 77 -6.14 -16.59 7.81
N GLY A 78 -4.96 -16.71 7.24
CA GLY A 78 -4.77 -17.01 5.83
C GLY A 78 -3.50 -16.41 5.30
N GLN A 79 -3.26 -16.57 4.02
CA GLN A 79 -2.11 -16.01 3.34
C GLN A 79 -2.55 -15.27 2.11
N ILE A 80 -1.98 -14.08 1.90
CA ILE A 80 -2.29 -13.27 0.73
C ILE A 80 -1.02 -12.53 0.29
N THR A 81 -0.87 -12.33 -1.01
CA THR A 81 0.13 -11.42 -1.55
C THR A 81 -0.56 -10.11 -1.89
N LEU A 82 -0.26 -9.08 -1.09
CA LEU A 82 -0.78 -7.74 -1.34
C LEU A 82 -0.01 -7.12 -2.49
N ARG A 83 -0.73 -6.65 -3.50
CA ARG A 83 -0.13 -6.05 -4.70
C ARG A 83 -0.64 -4.64 -4.89
N ALA A 84 0.28 -3.72 -5.17
CA ALA A 84 -0.04 -2.36 -5.52
C ALA A 84 0.73 -1.95 -6.76
N SER A 85 0.11 -1.11 -7.58
CA SER A 85 0.72 -0.60 -8.81
C SER A 85 0.72 0.92 -8.80
N TYR A 86 1.86 1.51 -9.16
CA TYR A 86 2.02 2.95 -9.30
C TYR A 86 1.84 3.30 -10.77
N ARG A 87 0.70 3.89 -11.10
CA ARG A 87 0.32 4.14 -12.49
C ARG A 87 -0.66 5.30 -12.59
N ARG A 88 -0.87 5.76 -13.80
CA ARG A 88 -1.96 6.68 -14.11
C ARG A 88 -3.24 5.90 -14.35
N SER A 89 -4.38 6.47 -13.96
CA SER A 89 -5.67 5.77 -14.06
C SER A 89 -6.06 5.44 -15.50
N TRP A 90 -5.62 6.25 -16.47
CA TRP A 90 -5.95 6.06 -17.89
C TRP A 90 -4.95 5.18 -18.63
N GLU A 91 -3.84 4.79 -18.01
CA GLU A 91 -2.81 3.97 -18.63
C GLU A 91 -2.94 2.50 -18.21
N THR A 92 -4.08 1.90 -18.51
CA THR A 92 -4.36 0.53 -18.06
C THR A 92 -3.68 -0.54 -18.91
N GLN A 93 -3.21 -0.20 -20.12
CA GLN A 93 -2.58 -1.16 -21.03
C GLN A 93 -1.06 -1.08 -21.03
N LYS A 94 -0.50 -0.16 -20.26
CA LYS A 94 0.95 -0.04 -20.11
C LYS A 94 1.40 -0.69 -18.81
N PRO A 95 2.64 -1.20 -18.76
CA PRO A 95 3.19 -1.68 -17.48
C PRO A 95 3.18 -0.56 -16.45
N PRO A 96 2.95 -0.86 -15.17
CA PRO A 96 3.01 0.16 -14.12
C PRO A 96 4.40 0.78 -14.04
N HIS A 97 4.45 2.04 -13.63
CA HIS A 97 5.71 2.74 -13.40
C HIS A 97 6.46 2.14 -12.18
N GLY A 98 5.75 1.63 -11.20
CA GLY A 98 6.30 0.97 -10.05
C GLY A 98 5.33 -0.06 -9.51
N THR A 99 5.85 -1.04 -8.77
CA THR A 99 5.04 -2.09 -8.16
C THR A 99 5.49 -2.33 -6.73
N PHE A 100 4.55 -2.79 -5.91
CA PHE A 100 4.80 -3.23 -4.55
C PHE A 100 4.13 -4.58 -4.35
N GLU A 101 4.85 -5.53 -3.78
CA GLU A 101 4.30 -6.84 -3.42
C GLU A 101 4.75 -7.20 -2.02
N LEU A 102 3.81 -7.66 -1.20
CA LEU A 102 4.08 -8.11 0.15
C LEU A 102 3.28 -9.37 0.41
N THR A 103 3.96 -10.45 0.79
CA THR A 103 3.28 -11.66 1.20
C THR A 103 2.96 -11.57 2.69
N VAL A 104 1.69 -11.70 3.03
CA VAL A 104 1.21 -11.61 4.40
C VAL A 104 0.69 -12.99 4.82
N THR A 105 1.27 -13.52 5.88
CA THR A 105 0.82 -14.78 6.48
C THR A 105 0.19 -14.45 7.83
N ALA A 106 -1.11 -14.67 7.95
CA ALA A 106 -1.85 -14.46 9.20
C ALA A 106 -2.10 -15.80 9.89
N LYS A 107 -1.55 -15.96 11.05
CA LYS A 107 -1.63 -17.22 11.79
C LYS A 107 -2.55 -17.13 13.00
#